data_c4c901283ff8cceefbc83f9128325c15
#
_entry.id   c4c901283ff8cceefbc83f9128325c15
#
_cell.length_a   1.000
_cell.length_b   1.000
_cell.length_c   1.000
_cell.angle_alpha   90.00
_cell.angle_beta   90.00
_cell.angle_gamma   90.00
#
_symmetry.space_group_name_H-M   'P 1'
#
loop_
_entity.id
_entity.type
_entity.pdbx_description
1 polymer ?
#
loop_
_entity_poly.entity_id
_entity_poly.type
_entity_poly.pdbx_seq_one_letter_code
_entity_poly.pdbx_strand_id
1 'polypeptide(L)'
;MAQIIWTEPALTDLNEIAEYIALDKVEAALRLVEQVFKSVGQLEQFPELGRKPPELEDSNYREIIINPCRIFYRLDQNKAYILYVMRGERQLRNYLLDDRAQNKS
;
A
#
# COMPACT_ATOMS: atom_id res chain seq x y z
N MET A 1 -15.63 2.91 12.15
CA MET A 1 -14.87 2.23 11.08
C MET A 1 -14.10 3.26 10.27
N ALA A 2 -12.89 2.91 9.87
CA ALA A 2 -12.10 3.80 9.04
C ALA A 2 -12.55 3.72 7.58
N GLN A 3 -12.48 4.83 6.88
CA GLN A 3 -12.72 4.87 5.45
C GLN A 3 -11.38 4.62 4.74
N ILE A 4 -11.37 3.70 3.78
CA ILE A 4 -10.18 3.39 3.00
C ILE A 4 -10.20 4.21 1.73
N ILE A 5 -9.13 4.95 1.48
CA ILE A 5 -9.01 5.78 0.28
C ILE A 5 -7.76 5.35 -0.48
N TRP A 6 -7.98 4.74 -1.64
CA TRP A 6 -6.89 4.41 -2.55
C TRP A 6 -6.54 5.66 -3.35
N THR A 7 -5.30 6.11 -3.23
CA THR A 7 -4.83 7.22 -4.07
C THR A 7 -4.55 6.70 -5.48
N GLU A 8 -4.64 7.59 -6.46
CA GLU A 8 -4.33 7.21 -7.83
C GLU A 8 -2.90 6.67 -8.00
N PRO A 9 -1.88 7.30 -7.42
CA PRO A 9 -0.53 6.74 -7.53
C PRO A 9 -0.41 5.32 -7.00
N ALA A 10 -1.08 5.00 -5.89
CA ALA A 10 -1.04 3.65 -5.34
C ALA A 10 -1.72 2.64 -6.25
N LEU A 11 -2.85 3.01 -6.84
CA LEU A 11 -3.53 2.14 -7.80
C LEU A 11 -2.68 1.93 -9.05
N THR A 12 -2.00 2.96 -9.52
CA THR A 12 -1.09 2.86 -10.65
C THR A 12 0.07 1.92 -10.33
N ASP A 13 0.65 2.05 -9.13
CA ASP A 13 1.72 1.15 -8.69
C ASP A 13 1.27 -0.31 -8.75
N LEU A 14 0.10 -0.59 -8.17
CA LEU A 14 -0.40 -1.95 -8.13
C LEU A 14 -0.66 -2.50 -9.53
N ASN A 15 -1.24 -1.67 -10.38
CA ASN A 15 -1.51 -2.07 -11.76
C ASN A 15 -0.22 -2.41 -12.51
N GLU A 16 0.81 -1.58 -12.36
CA GLU A 16 2.10 -1.83 -13.02
C GLU A 16 2.75 -3.13 -12.54
N ILE A 17 2.69 -3.37 -11.22
CA ILE A 17 3.24 -4.60 -10.66
C ILE A 17 2.46 -5.81 -11.18
N ALA A 18 1.13 -5.72 -11.19
CA ALA A 18 0.29 -6.80 -11.67
C ALA A 18 0.52 -7.08 -13.16
N GLU A 19 0.65 -6.05 -13.98
CA GLU A 19 0.93 -6.22 -15.39
C GLU A 19 2.27 -6.92 -15.63
N TYR A 20 3.28 -6.56 -14.85
CA TYR A 20 4.58 -7.19 -14.94
C TYR A 20 4.51 -8.67 -14.59
N ILE A 21 3.81 -9.01 -13.52
CA ILE A 21 3.65 -10.41 -13.10
C ILE A 21 2.84 -11.18 -14.15
N ALA A 22 1.84 -10.53 -14.75
CA ALA A 22 0.98 -11.16 -15.75
C ALA A 22 1.73 -11.55 -17.02
N LEU A 23 2.87 -10.92 -17.30
CA LEU A 23 3.72 -11.32 -18.43
C LEU A 23 4.17 -12.76 -18.28
N ASP A 24 4.32 -13.24 -17.07
CA ASP A 24 4.67 -14.63 -16.79
C ASP A 24 3.43 -15.48 -16.51
N LYS A 25 2.60 -15.04 -15.54
CA LYS A 25 1.40 -15.77 -15.16
C LYS A 25 0.26 -14.83 -14.81
N VAL A 26 -0.79 -14.85 -15.63
CA VAL A 26 -1.97 -14.02 -15.40
C VAL A 26 -2.64 -14.37 -14.07
N GLU A 27 -2.75 -15.66 -13.75
CA GLU A 27 -3.40 -16.10 -12.52
C GLU A 27 -2.68 -15.57 -11.27
N ALA A 28 -1.35 -15.53 -11.32
CA ALA A 28 -0.58 -15.00 -10.19
C ALA A 28 -0.85 -13.52 -9.98
N ALA A 29 -0.96 -12.76 -11.07
CA ALA A 29 -1.29 -11.35 -11.00
C ALA A 29 -2.69 -11.12 -10.39
N LEU A 30 -3.67 -11.91 -10.83
CA LEU A 30 -5.03 -11.80 -10.30
C LEU A 30 -5.09 -12.14 -8.83
N ARG A 31 -4.38 -13.19 -8.40
CA ARG A 31 -4.33 -13.55 -6.97
C ARG A 31 -3.71 -12.45 -6.13
N LEU A 32 -2.65 -11.83 -6.63
CA LEU A 32 -2.00 -10.74 -5.91
C LEU A 32 -2.96 -9.58 -5.71
N VAL A 33 -3.65 -9.16 -6.75
CA VAL A 33 -4.60 -8.05 -6.67
C VAL A 33 -5.71 -8.37 -5.67
N GLU A 34 -6.26 -9.58 -5.72
CA GLU A 34 -7.29 -9.99 -4.76
C GLU A 34 -6.78 -9.94 -3.32
N GLN A 35 -5.58 -10.46 -3.07
CA GLN A 35 -5.01 -10.46 -1.73
C GLN A 35 -4.75 -9.05 -1.23
N VAL A 36 -4.29 -8.17 -2.11
CA VAL A 36 -4.03 -6.77 -1.73
C VAL A 36 -5.32 -6.09 -1.28
N PHE A 37 -6.37 -6.17 -2.09
CA PHE A 37 -7.63 -5.53 -1.74
C PHE A 37 -8.27 -6.15 -0.51
N LYS A 38 -8.16 -7.46 -0.35
CA LYS A 38 -8.69 -8.14 0.83
C LYS A 38 -7.97 -7.69 2.10
N SER A 39 -6.64 -7.66 2.07
CA SER A 39 -5.86 -7.29 3.24
C SER A 39 -6.02 -5.82 3.59
N VAL A 40 -6.00 -4.96 2.59
CA VAL A 40 -6.22 -3.52 2.81
C VAL A 40 -7.63 -3.27 3.35
N GLY A 41 -8.61 -4.05 2.88
CA GLY A 41 -9.98 -3.94 3.36
C GLY A 41 -10.13 -4.12 4.87
N GLN A 42 -9.23 -4.87 5.50
CA GLN A 42 -9.25 -5.07 6.95
C GLN A 42 -8.99 -3.77 7.72
N LEU A 43 -8.42 -2.77 7.07
CA LEU A 43 -8.15 -1.48 7.72
C LEU A 43 -9.43 -0.73 8.10
N GLU A 44 -10.58 -1.10 7.54
CA GLU A 44 -11.84 -0.51 7.96
C GLU A 44 -12.10 -0.77 9.44
N GLN A 45 -11.85 -2.00 9.90
CA GLN A 45 -12.08 -2.39 11.28
C GLN A 45 -10.82 -2.26 12.12
N PHE A 46 -9.64 -2.45 11.52
CA PHE A 46 -8.37 -2.46 12.23
C PHE A 46 -7.39 -1.48 11.56
N PRO A 47 -7.64 -0.16 11.70
CA PRO A 47 -6.81 0.81 10.97
C PRO A 47 -5.33 0.80 11.38
N GLU A 48 -5.01 0.28 12.56
CA GLU A 48 -3.63 0.19 13.02
C GLU A 48 -3.00 -1.19 12.79
N LEU A 49 -3.63 -2.00 11.94
CA LEU A 49 -3.16 -3.35 11.62
C LEU A 49 -1.75 -3.37 11.06
N GLY A 50 -1.42 -2.41 10.21
CA GLY A 50 -0.10 -2.34 9.62
C GLY A 50 0.97 -1.98 10.64
N ARG A 51 2.18 -2.48 10.42
CA ARG A 51 3.31 -2.16 11.29
C ARG A 51 3.96 -0.86 10.86
N LYS A 52 4.78 -0.30 11.73
CA LYS A 52 5.60 0.83 11.34
C LYS A 52 6.75 0.33 10.46
N PRO A 53 7.02 0.99 9.31
CA PRO A 53 8.14 0.55 8.46
C PRO A 53 9.44 0.67 9.24
N PRO A 54 10.31 -0.35 9.22
CA PRO A 54 11.59 -0.29 9.95
C PRO A 54 12.46 0.90 9.55
N GLU A 55 12.37 1.34 8.29
CA GLU A 55 13.13 2.47 7.79
C GLU A 55 12.62 3.81 8.31
N LEU A 56 11.37 3.86 8.80
CA LEU A 56 10.67 5.09 9.17
C LEU A 56 9.92 4.94 10.50
N GLU A 57 10.61 4.43 11.52
CA GLU A 57 9.98 4.12 12.82
C GLU A 57 9.29 5.33 13.46
N ASP A 58 9.85 6.51 13.28
CA ASP A 58 9.31 7.72 13.90
C ASP A 58 8.27 8.43 13.06
N SER A 59 7.87 7.84 11.94
CA SER A 59 6.88 8.45 11.06
C SER A 59 5.47 8.02 11.42
N ASN A 60 4.48 8.66 10.78
CA ASN A 60 3.08 8.29 10.93
C ASN A 60 2.63 7.26 9.89
N TYR A 61 3.56 6.72 9.13
CA TYR A 61 3.25 5.75 8.09
C TYR A 61 3.23 4.34 8.67
N ARG A 62 2.40 3.49 8.05
CA ARG A 62 2.33 2.08 8.37
C ARG A 62 2.41 1.28 7.09
N GLU A 63 2.75 0.00 7.20
CA GLU A 63 2.82 -0.88 6.04
C GLU A 63 2.15 -2.20 6.30
N ILE A 64 1.60 -2.75 5.23
CA ILE A 64 1.11 -4.12 5.18
C ILE A 64 1.97 -4.85 4.16
N ILE A 65 2.46 -6.03 4.54
CA ILE A 65 3.29 -6.84 3.64
C ILE A 65 2.45 -7.95 3.03
N ILE A 66 2.39 -7.95 1.70
CA ILE A 66 1.73 -8.99 0.92
C ILE A 66 2.70 -9.36 -0.20
N ASN A 67 3.51 -10.38 0.04
CA ASN A 67 4.60 -10.73 -0.89
C ASN A 67 4.10 -10.82 -2.33
N PRO A 68 4.83 -10.19 -3.27
CA PRO A 68 6.11 -9.52 -3.11
C PRO A 68 6.01 -8.03 -2.80
N CYS A 69 4.86 -7.55 -2.34
CA CYS A 69 4.57 -6.12 -2.19
C CYS A 69 4.63 -5.65 -0.76
N ARG A 70 4.97 -4.38 -0.60
CA ARG A 70 4.81 -3.62 0.62
C ARG A 70 3.82 -2.50 0.31
N ILE A 71 2.79 -2.35 1.15
CA ILE A 71 1.73 -1.37 0.93
C ILE A 71 1.79 -0.36 2.06
N PHE A 72 2.05 0.90 1.73
CA PHE A 72 2.23 1.96 2.70
C PHE A 72 0.98 2.81 2.78
N TYR A 73 0.55 3.11 4.01
CA TYR A 73 -0.62 3.94 4.22
C TYR A 73 -0.40 4.88 5.40
N ARG A 74 -1.25 5.88 5.49
CA ARG A 74 -1.24 6.84 6.58
C ARG A 74 -2.66 7.02 7.10
N LEU A 75 -2.79 7.05 8.43
CA LEU A 75 -4.06 7.36 9.06
C LEU A 75 -4.15 8.86 9.27
N ASP A 76 -5.27 9.43 8.90
CA ASP A 76 -5.55 10.84 9.09
C ASP A 76 -7.02 10.95 9.49
N GLN A 77 -7.25 11.26 10.77
CA GLN A 77 -8.57 11.22 11.37
C GLN A 77 -9.15 9.81 11.23
N ASN A 78 -10.27 9.64 10.56
CA ASN A 78 -10.89 8.33 10.40
C ASN A 78 -10.72 7.80 8.97
N LYS A 79 -9.61 8.13 8.33
CA LYS A 79 -9.34 7.74 6.96
C LYS A 79 -7.97 7.08 6.84
N ALA A 80 -7.92 5.97 6.11
CA ALA A 80 -6.67 5.30 5.78
C ALA A 80 -6.36 5.58 4.31
N TYR A 81 -5.36 6.41 4.08
CA TYR A 81 -4.91 6.76 2.73
C TYR A 81 -3.85 5.78 2.27
N ILE A 82 -4.15 5.03 1.23
CA ILE A 82 -3.19 4.09 0.66
C ILE A 82 -2.32 4.87 -0.32
N LEU A 83 -1.04 5.03 0.03
CA LEU A 83 -0.16 5.98 -0.65
C LEU A 83 0.79 5.35 -1.67
N TYR A 84 1.25 4.13 -1.39
CA TYR A 84 2.30 3.54 -2.20
C TYR A 84 2.19 2.02 -2.17
N VAL A 85 2.35 1.39 -3.32
CA VAL A 85 2.54 -0.05 -3.40
C VAL A 85 3.91 -0.27 -4.00
N MET A 86 4.79 -0.95 -3.29
CA MET A 86 6.19 -1.09 -3.67
C MET A 86 6.57 -2.56 -3.63
N ARG A 87 7.42 -3.00 -4.53
CA ARG A 87 8.00 -4.34 -4.43
C ARG A 87 8.98 -4.37 -3.26
N GLY A 88 9.00 -5.50 -2.54
CA GLY A 88 9.74 -5.60 -1.29
C GLY A 88 11.23 -5.36 -1.40
N GLU A 89 11.81 -5.62 -2.56
CA GLU A 89 13.24 -5.45 -2.76
C GLU A 89 13.67 -3.99 -2.94
N ARG A 90 12.72 -3.05 -3.12
CA ARG A 90 13.04 -1.63 -3.28
C ARG A 90 13.18 -0.95 -1.93
N GLN A 91 14.12 -0.04 -1.82
CA GLN A 91 14.34 0.69 -0.58
C GLN A 91 13.34 1.83 -0.43
N LEU A 92 12.70 1.88 0.74
CA LEU A 92 11.76 2.94 1.05
C LEU A 92 12.51 4.23 1.39
N ARG A 93 12.05 5.35 0.83
CA ARG A 93 12.55 6.68 1.12
C ARG A 93 11.42 7.53 1.67
N ASN A 94 11.69 8.27 2.74
CA ASN A 94 10.69 9.09 3.40
C ASN A 94 10.05 10.11 2.44
N TYR A 95 10.86 10.73 1.58
CA TYR A 95 10.34 11.75 0.68
C TYR A 95 9.30 11.20 -0.31
N LEU A 96 9.36 9.92 -0.65
CA LEU A 96 8.38 9.32 -1.55
C LEU A 96 6.99 9.30 -0.92
N LEU A 97 6.91 8.97 0.37
CA LEU A 97 5.65 8.94 1.08
C LEU A 97 5.15 10.35 1.36
N ASP A 98 6.04 11.25 1.76
CA ASP A 98 5.67 12.62 2.06
C ASP A 98 5.10 13.32 0.83
N ASP A 99 5.70 13.09 -0.33
CA ASP A 99 5.20 13.65 -1.58
C ASP A 99 3.79 13.18 -1.88
N ARG A 100 3.56 11.87 -1.75
CA ARG A 100 2.24 11.30 -2.02
C ARG A 100 1.20 11.67 -0.98
N ALA A 101 1.62 11.84 0.27
CA ALA A 101 0.71 12.25 1.32
C ALA A 101 0.18 13.67 1.10
N GLN A 102 0.99 14.54 0.49
CA GLN A 102 0.55 15.90 0.17
C GLN A 102 -0.40 15.93 -1.02
N ASN A 103 -0.33 14.94 -1.90
CA ASN A 103 -1.13 14.86 -3.11
C ASN A 103 -2.18 13.75 -3.01
N LYS A 104 -2.95 13.74 -1.94
CA LYS A 104 -3.98 12.71 -1.68
C LYS A 104 -5.10 12.82 -2.69
N SER A 105 -4.98 12.16 -3.78
CA SER A 105 -6.00 12.22 -4.82
C SER A 105 -6.54 10.85 -5.18
#